data_7775bb997607bf703fea9d6903ce0fa3
#
_entry.id   7775bb997607bf703fea9d6903ce0fa3
#
_cell.length_a   1.000
_cell.length_b   1.000
_cell.length_c   1.000
_cell.angle_alpha   90.00
_cell.angle_beta   90.00
_cell.angle_gamma   90.00
#
_symmetry.space_group_name_H-M   'P 1'
#
loop_
_entity.id
_entity.type
_entity.pdbx_description
1 polymer ?
#
loop_
_entity_poly.entity_id
_entity_poly.type
_entity_poly.pdbx_seq_one_letter_code
_entity_poly.pdbx_strand_id
1 'polypeptide(L)'
;PEWKEQHHEDKPHWFNHAVGSVSNQVMVNINKAAAVNAMNLVGTALLSSRQRALSHEQLLEQLSSYQEMLKNVPYSTDVVLPTDTPKAMLDHVLSLDRVGVLVEKDNFGEIIRLERNSAVLMTYYRNNIQHLFVLPSLVASIVLHYEAIQKDLLLDAVRKIYPFLKGELFLHFTEEELDTQIKAIIDEFARQEVIQANDNFLSIHRSKVRILQLWSAGMREILQRYYIT
;
A
#
# COMPACT_ATOMS: atom_id res chain seq x y z
N PRO A 1 27.26 21.54 23.14
CA PRO A 1 27.74 22.86 23.50
C PRO A 1 29.28 22.96 23.32
N GLU A 2 30.08 22.11 23.95
CA GLU A 2 31.53 22.09 23.88
C GLU A 2 32.12 21.89 22.46
N TRP A 3 31.43 21.15 21.61
CA TRP A 3 31.85 20.96 20.24
C TRP A 3 31.82 22.25 19.40
N LYS A 4 30.78 23.11 19.61
CA LYS A 4 30.63 24.40 18.90
C LYS A 4 31.74 25.39 19.24
N GLU A 5 32.32 25.29 20.44
CA GLU A 5 33.38 26.18 20.88
C GLU A 5 34.75 25.78 20.30
N GLN A 6 34.94 24.52 19.92
CA GLN A 6 36.21 23.99 19.41
C GLN A 6 36.32 24.00 17.87
N HIS A 7 35.22 24.04 17.12
CA HIS A 7 35.20 23.92 15.66
C HIS A 7 34.26 24.96 15.06
N HIS A 8 34.78 26.10 14.71
CA HIS A 8 33.99 27.25 14.31
C HIS A 8 33.21 27.11 13.00
N GLU A 9 33.49 26.16 12.09
CA GLU A 9 32.78 26.08 10.81
C GLU A 9 32.62 24.64 10.21
N ASP A 10 33.43 23.66 10.59
CA ASP A 10 33.37 22.34 9.97
C ASP A 10 32.57 21.33 10.79
N LYS A 11 31.50 20.77 10.16
CA LYS A 11 30.75 19.66 10.75
C LYS A 11 31.64 18.41 10.82
N PRO A 12 31.69 17.68 11.97
CA PRO A 12 32.45 16.43 12.04
C PRO A 12 31.99 15.44 10.98
N HIS A 13 32.89 14.61 10.46
CA HIS A 13 32.53 13.58 9.43
C HIS A 13 31.37 12.68 9.81
N TRP A 14 31.19 12.35 11.09
CA TRP A 14 30.10 11.53 11.60
C TRP A 14 28.76 12.25 11.65
N PHE A 15 28.72 13.60 11.63
CA PHE A 15 27.51 14.38 11.88
C PHE A 15 26.41 14.10 10.84
N ASN A 16 26.74 14.16 9.56
CA ASN A 16 25.76 13.90 8.49
C ASN A 16 25.26 12.45 8.53
N HIS A 17 26.13 11.50 8.84
CA HIS A 17 25.74 10.10 9.00
C HIS A 17 24.81 9.91 10.19
N ALA A 18 25.10 10.53 11.33
CA ALA A 18 24.26 10.46 12.51
C ALA A 18 22.88 11.09 12.27
N VAL A 19 22.85 12.28 11.64
CA VAL A 19 21.57 12.94 11.27
C VAL A 19 20.76 12.06 10.32
N GLY A 20 21.41 11.48 9.29
CA GLY A 20 20.74 10.57 8.34
C GLY A 20 20.17 9.32 9.05
N SER A 21 20.96 8.71 9.95
CA SER A 21 20.51 7.54 10.72
C SER A 21 19.33 7.85 11.63
N VAL A 22 19.39 8.97 12.37
CA VAL A 22 18.27 9.42 13.22
C VAL A 22 17.02 9.72 12.39
N SER A 23 17.18 10.45 11.28
CA SER A 23 16.07 10.77 10.39
C SER A 23 15.41 9.51 9.83
N ASN A 24 16.20 8.55 9.39
CA ASN A 24 15.67 7.26 8.91
C ASN A 24 14.91 6.52 10.02
N GLN A 25 15.48 6.46 11.23
CA GLN A 25 14.81 5.79 12.35
C GLN A 25 13.51 6.47 12.75
N VAL A 26 13.44 7.80 12.72
CA VAL A 26 12.22 8.56 12.98
C VAL A 26 11.13 8.20 11.94
N MET A 27 11.48 8.19 10.65
CA MET A 27 10.54 7.84 9.58
C MET A 27 10.05 6.40 9.70
N VAL A 28 10.95 5.46 9.99
CA VAL A 28 10.58 4.05 10.26
C VAL A 28 9.61 3.95 11.44
N ASN A 29 9.84 4.68 12.53
CA ASN A 29 8.98 4.65 13.71
C ASN A 29 7.60 5.28 13.43
N ILE A 30 7.55 6.37 12.64
CA ILE A 30 6.29 6.97 12.18
C ILE A 30 5.48 5.94 11.36
N ASN A 31 6.13 5.25 10.42
CA ASN A 31 5.49 4.23 9.61
C ASN A 31 4.95 3.05 10.44
N LYS A 32 5.71 2.62 11.46
CA LYS A 32 5.29 1.54 12.36
C LYS A 32 4.08 1.89 13.20
N ALA A 33 3.85 3.18 13.48
CA ALA A 33 2.73 3.68 14.28
C ALA A 33 1.65 4.37 13.43
N ALA A 34 1.51 3.97 12.17
CA ALA A 34 0.53 4.55 11.27
C ALA A 34 -0.91 4.32 11.74
N ALA A 35 -1.77 5.32 11.57
CA ALA A 35 -3.21 5.22 11.81
C ALA A 35 -3.96 5.20 10.47
N VAL A 36 -4.67 4.11 10.22
CA VAL A 36 -5.49 3.92 9.03
C VAL A 36 -6.92 4.35 9.31
N ASN A 37 -7.50 5.13 8.42
CA ASN A 37 -8.89 5.58 8.51
C ASN A 37 -9.65 5.38 7.19
N ALA A 38 -10.96 5.66 7.20
CA ALA A 38 -11.84 5.50 6.05
C ALA A 38 -11.34 6.28 4.82
N MET A 39 -10.87 7.52 4.99
CA MET A 39 -10.34 8.35 3.91
C MET A 39 -9.12 7.73 3.23
N ASN A 40 -8.21 7.16 4.04
CA ASN A 40 -7.04 6.47 3.52
C ASN A 40 -7.45 5.30 2.61
N LEU A 41 -8.35 4.43 3.09
CA LEU A 41 -8.73 3.20 2.37
C LEU A 41 -9.58 3.50 1.13
N VAL A 42 -10.63 4.34 1.26
CA VAL A 42 -11.48 4.75 0.13
C VAL A 42 -10.65 5.50 -0.92
N GLY A 43 -9.80 6.43 -0.49
CA GLY A 43 -8.89 7.16 -1.38
C GLY A 43 -7.94 6.22 -2.13
N THR A 44 -7.34 5.26 -1.44
CA THR A 44 -6.46 4.25 -2.05
C THR A 44 -7.20 3.43 -3.10
N ALA A 45 -8.41 2.94 -2.82
CA ALA A 45 -9.19 2.14 -3.75
C ALA A 45 -9.59 2.93 -5.00
N LEU A 46 -10.10 4.15 -4.84
CA LEU A 46 -10.51 4.99 -5.97
C LEU A 46 -9.33 5.45 -6.84
N LEU A 47 -8.20 5.83 -6.24
CA LEU A 47 -6.98 6.20 -6.95
C LEU A 47 -6.34 5.02 -7.70
N SER A 48 -6.55 3.79 -7.23
CA SER A 48 -6.09 2.56 -7.91
C SER A 48 -6.88 2.25 -9.19
N SER A 49 -8.07 2.79 -9.34
CA SER A 49 -8.89 2.66 -10.55
C SER A 49 -8.45 3.64 -11.65
N ARG A 50 -8.45 3.21 -12.93
CA ARG A 50 -8.06 4.05 -14.07
C ARG A 50 -8.86 5.34 -14.19
N GLN A 51 -10.17 5.28 -13.92
CA GLN A 51 -11.10 6.41 -14.01
C GLN A 51 -11.40 7.04 -12.66
N ARG A 52 -10.71 6.60 -11.61
CA ARG A 52 -11.01 6.98 -10.22
C ARG A 52 -12.47 6.74 -9.86
N ALA A 53 -13.03 5.68 -10.42
CA ALA A 53 -14.41 5.29 -10.24
C ALA A 53 -14.51 3.76 -10.13
N LEU A 54 -15.36 3.28 -9.23
CA LEU A 54 -15.68 1.88 -9.00
C LEU A 54 -17.17 1.75 -8.78
N SER A 55 -17.76 0.59 -9.14
CA SER A 55 -19.11 0.31 -8.68
C SER A 55 -19.14 0.23 -7.16
N HIS A 56 -20.29 0.51 -6.57
CA HIS A 56 -20.45 0.42 -5.11
C HIS A 56 -20.00 -0.94 -4.58
N GLU A 57 -20.38 -2.03 -5.24
CA GLU A 57 -20.02 -3.40 -4.87
C GLU A 57 -18.49 -3.63 -4.96
N GLN A 58 -17.88 -3.23 -6.08
CA GLN A 58 -16.42 -3.37 -6.27
C GLN A 58 -15.63 -2.59 -5.21
N LEU A 59 -16.09 -1.40 -4.83
CA LEU A 59 -15.44 -0.61 -3.81
C LEU A 59 -15.54 -1.29 -2.45
N LEU A 60 -16.73 -1.79 -2.06
CA LEU A 60 -16.89 -2.51 -0.78
C LEU A 60 -16.03 -3.78 -0.72
N GLU A 61 -15.99 -4.55 -1.82
CA GLU A 61 -15.16 -5.74 -1.91
C GLU A 61 -13.67 -5.41 -1.77
N GLN A 62 -13.20 -4.34 -2.42
CA GLN A 62 -11.81 -3.89 -2.30
C GLN A 62 -11.48 -3.39 -0.89
N LEU A 63 -12.37 -2.65 -0.26
CA LEU A 63 -12.20 -2.19 1.13
C LEU A 63 -12.13 -3.37 2.10
N SER A 64 -12.96 -4.40 1.92
CA SER A 64 -12.90 -5.63 2.69
C SER A 64 -11.56 -6.34 2.52
N SER A 65 -11.09 -6.48 1.28
CA SER A 65 -9.79 -7.07 0.97
C SER A 65 -8.64 -6.31 1.64
N TYR A 66 -8.68 -4.98 1.66
CA TYR A 66 -7.68 -4.15 2.33
C TYR A 66 -7.69 -4.37 3.85
N GLN A 67 -8.88 -4.33 4.48
CA GLN A 67 -9.00 -4.53 5.93
C GLN A 67 -8.51 -5.92 6.36
N GLU A 68 -8.88 -6.97 5.63
CA GLU A 68 -8.45 -8.33 5.92
C GLU A 68 -6.94 -8.49 5.78
N MET A 69 -6.34 -7.95 4.72
CA MET A 69 -4.89 -7.96 4.54
C MET A 69 -4.18 -7.26 5.70
N LEU A 70 -4.58 -6.05 6.04
CA LEU A 70 -3.96 -5.27 7.11
C LEU A 70 -4.12 -5.92 8.50
N LYS A 71 -5.25 -6.60 8.73
CA LYS A 71 -5.55 -7.30 9.99
C LYS A 71 -4.76 -8.61 10.13
N ASN A 72 -4.70 -9.40 9.06
CA ASN A 72 -4.14 -10.75 9.10
C ASN A 72 -2.63 -10.76 8.81
N VAL A 73 -2.14 -9.75 8.11
CA VAL A 73 -0.72 -9.55 7.78
C VAL A 73 -0.29 -8.15 8.22
N PRO A 74 -0.20 -7.89 9.52
CA PRO A 74 0.10 -6.56 10.03
C PRO A 74 1.51 -6.13 9.64
N TYR A 75 1.66 -4.88 9.25
CA TYR A 75 2.95 -4.24 9.01
C TYR A 75 3.75 -4.08 10.32
N SER A 76 3.06 -3.69 11.39
CA SER A 76 3.58 -3.55 12.75
C SER A 76 2.42 -3.72 13.74
N THR A 77 2.73 -4.11 14.97
CA THR A 77 1.78 -4.20 16.08
C THR A 77 1.20 -2.85 16.51
N ASP A 78 1.89 -1.76 16.17
CA ASP A 78 1.50 -0.41 16.58
C ASP A 78 0.59 0.28 15.55
N VAL A 79 0.33 -0.36 14.39
CA VAL A 79 -0.59 0.16 13.38
C VAL A 79 -2.03 0.11 13.89
N VAL A 80 -2.70 1.25 13.88
CA VAL A 80 -4.11 1.37 14.27
C VAL A 80 -5.00 1.20 13.04
N LEU A 81 -5.93 0.25 13.10
CA LEU A 81 -6.87 -0.05 12.01
C LEU A 81 -8.30 0.40 12.36
N PRO A 82 -9.11 0.83 11.37
CA PRO A 82 -10.52 1.13 11.59
C PRO A 82 -11.28 -0.17 11.93
N THR A 83 -12.22 -0.06 12.86
CA THR A 83 -13.12 -1.15 13.28
C THR A 83 -14.44 -1.15 12.50
N ASP A 84 -14.69 -0.09 11.74
CA ASP A 84 -15.90 0.09 10.94
C ASP A 84 -15.96 -0.92 9.78
N THR A 85 -17.19 -1.29 9.39
CA THR A 85 -17.42 -2.09 8.20
C THR A 85 -17.06 -1.31 6.93
N PRO A 86 -16.73 -1.97 5.80
CA PRO A 86 -16.51 -1.31 4.51
C PRO A 86 -17.63 -0.34 4.13
N LYS A 87 -18.89 -0.73 4.39
CA LYS A 87 -20.05 0.12 4.12
C LYS A 87 -20.07 1.35 5.01
N ALA A 88 -19.85 1.21 6.32
CA ALA A 88 -19.84 2.34 7.25
C ALA A 88 -18.70 3.32 6.93
N MET A 89 -17.53 2.83 6.55
CA MET A 89 -16.42 3.66 6.08
C MET A 89 -16.78 4.46 4.82
N LEU A 90 -17.43 3.81 3.83
CA LEU A 90 -17.87 4.50 2.62
C LEU A 90 -18.94 5.55 2.93
N ASP A 91 -19.95 5.20 3.72
CA ASP A 91 -21.03 6.11 4.13
C ASP A 91 -20.45 7.32 4.87
N HIS A 92 -19.46 7.12 5.75
CA HIS A 92 -18.77 8.21 6.42
C HIS A 92 -18.06 9.15 5.42
N VAL A 93 -17.29 8.60 4.47
CA VAL A 93 -16.58 9.42 3.47
C VAL A 93 -17.57 10.19 2.59
N LEU A 94 -18.70 9.57 2.20
CA LEU A 94 -19.74 10.22 1.41
C LEU A 94 -20.47 11.33 2.18
N SER A 95 -20.49 11.28 3.52
CA SER A 95 -21.08 12.32 4.35
C SER A 95 -20.24 13.60 4.46
N LEU A 96 -19.01 13.58 3.97
CA LEU A 96 -18.07 14.69 4.06
C LEU A 96 -18.18 15.61 2.83
N ASP A 97 -18.82 16.76 2.97
CA ASP A 97 -19.17 17.68 1.87
C ASP A 97 -18.02 18.18 0.97
N ARG A 98 -16.77 18.09 1.42
CA ARG A 98 -15.62 18.70 0.71
C ARG A 98 -14.60 17.69 0.19
N VAL A 99 -14.91 16.41 0.23
CA VAL A 99 -13.97 15.35 -0.13
C VAL A 99 -13.99 15.05 -1.63
N GLY A 100 -15.08 15.39 -2.31
CA GLY A 100 -15.25 15.18 -3.76
C GLY A 100 -15.36 13.71 -4.15
N VAL A 101 -15.91 12.89 -3.24
CA VAL A 101 -16.36 11.53 -3.55
C VAL A 101 -17.85 11.59 -3.82
N LEU A 102 -18.26 11.21 -5.02
CA LEU A 102 -19.63 11.35 -5.50
C LEU A 102 -20.24 9.99 -5.80
N VAL A 103 -21.56 9.91 -5.65
CA VAL A 103 -22.36 8.77 -6.10
C VAL A 103 -23.07 9.15 -7.39
N GLU A 104 -22.75 8.46 -8.47
CA GLU A 104 -23.45 8.56 -9.76
C GLU A 104 -24.33 7.32 -9.93
N LYS A 105 -25.60 7.51 -10.34
CA LYS A 105 -26.51 6.41 -10.64
C LYS A 105 -26.72 6.31 -12.14
N ASP A 106 -26.54 5.13 -12.67
CA ASP A 106 -26.87 4.81 -14.04
C ASP A 106 -27.83 3.60 -14.12
N ASN A 107 -28.10 3.13 -15.34
CA ASN A 107 -28.98 1.98 -15.56
C ASN A 107 -28.38 0.64 -15.06
N PHE A 108 -27.12 0.60 -14.70
CA PHE A 108 -26.39 -0.59 -14.25
C PHE A 108 -26.09 -0.58 -12.76
N GLY A 109 -26.37 0.53 -12.05
CA GLY A 109 -26.19 0.62 -10.61
C GLY A 109 -25.55 1.93 -10.13
N GLU A 110 -25.00 1.88 -8.93
CA GLU A 110 -24.32 3.02 -8.30
C GLU A 110 -22.80 2.94 -8.57
N ILE A 111 -22.25 4.06 -9.05
CA ILE A 111 -20.83 4.25 -9.29
C ILE A 111 -20.31 5.28 -8.29
N ILE A 112 -19.28 4.93 -7.56
CA ILE A 112 -18.58 5.84 -6.67
C ILE A 112 -17.40 6.42 -7.43
N ARG A 113 -17.36 7.74 -7.56
CA ARG A 113 -16.35 8.47 -8.33
C ARG A 113 -15.62 9.50 -7.47
N LEU A 114 -14.33 9.60 -7.66
CA LEU A 114 -13.51 10.68 -7.10
C LEU A 114 -13.34 11.79 -8.14
N GLU A 115 -13.72 13.01 -7.79
CA GLU A 115 -13.53 14.20 -8.61
C GLU A 115 -12.05 14.48 -8.87
N ARG A 116 -11.75 15.04 -10.04
CA ARG A 116 -10.39 15.33 -10.46
C ARG A 116 -9.66 16.29 -9.51
N ASN A 117 -10.35 17.32 -9.04
CA ASN A 117 -9.79 18.35 -8.16
C ASN A 117 -9.48 17.78 -6.76
N SER A 118 -10.25 16.78 -6.31
CA SER A 118 -10.08 16.14 -5.01
C SER A 118 -9.04 15.02 -5.03
N ALA A 119 -8.57 14.60 -6.21
CA ALA A 119 -7.57 13.55 -6.33
C ALA A 119 -6.24 13.89 -5.64
N VAL A 120 -5.85 15.17 -5.63
CA VAL A 120 -4.64 15.64 -4.92
C VAL A 120 -4.77 15.41 -3.40
N LEU A 121 -5.91 15.81 -2.83
CA LEU A 121 -6.20 15.58 -1.42
C LEU A 121 -6.21 14.09 -1.08
N MET A 122 -6.87 13.27 -1.90
CA MET A 122 -6.90 11.81 -1.70
C MET A 122 -5.52 11.17 -1.85
N THR A 123 -4.66 11.70 -2.73
CA THR A 123 -3.27 11.24 -2.85
C THR A 123 -2.50 11.50 -1.55
N TYR A 124 -2.72 12.62 -0.88
CA TYR A 124 -2.13 12.87 0.43
C TYR A 124 -2.57 11.80 1.46
N TYR A 125 -3.87 11.52 1.56
CA TYR A 125 -4.37 10.47 2.45
C TYR A 125 -3.79 9.09 2.12
N ARG A 126 -3.75 8.71 0.84
CA ARG A 126 -3.12 7.45 0.40
C ARG A 126 -1.64 7.38 0.79
N ASN A 127 -0.89 8.45 0.59
CA ASN A 127 0.55 8.46 0.85
C ASN A 127 0.88 8.23 2.33
N ASN A 128 0.01 8.64 3.25
CA ASN A 128 0.19 8.39 4.68
C ASN A 128 0.23 6.90 5.05
N ILE A 129 -0.38 6.03 4.23
CA ILE A 129 -0.45 4.59 4.47
C ILE A 129 0.18 3.76 3.34
N GLN A 130 0.81 4.38 2.36
CA GLN A 130 1.35 3.70 1.17
C GLN A 130 2.36 2.59 1.54
N HIS A 131 3.16 2.80 2.57
CA HIS A 131 4.13 1.83 3.08
C HIS A 131 3.48 0.52 3.56
N LEU A 132 2.22 0.55 4.02
CA LEU A 132 1.47 -0.63 4.44
C LEU A 132 1.04 -1.50 3.24
N PHE A 133 0.86 -0.87 2.08
CA PHE A 133 0.31 -1.49 0.87
C PHE A 133 1.38 -1.90 -0.14
N VAL A 134 2.62 -1.40 -0.01
CA VAL A 134 3.64 -1.57 -1.04
C VAL A 134 4.00 -3.04 -1.31
N LEU A 135 4.18 -3.85 -0.27
CA LEU A 135 4.52 -5.26 -0.45
C LEU A 135 3.35 -6.09 -1.01
N PRO A 136 2.11 -6.00 -0.49
CA PRO A 136 0.96 -6.63 -1.13
C PRO A 136 0.78 -6.19 -2.59
N SER A 137 0.95 -4.89 -2.89
CA SER A 137 0.84 -4.37 -4.25
C SER A 137 1.95 -4.89 -5.18
N LEU A 138 3.17 -5.07 -4.67
CA LEU A 138 4.27 -5.66 -5.42
C LEU A 138 4.00 -7.13 -5.75
N VAL A 139 3.57 -7.93 -4.77
CA VAL A 139 3.17 -9.34 -4.98
C VAL A 139 2.06 -9.42 -6.03
N ALA A 140 1.01 -8.61 -5.89
CA ALA A 140 -0.09 -8.55 -6.85
C ALA A 140 0.38 -8.16 -8.26
N SER A 141 1.32 -7.21 -8.37
CA SER A 141 1.88 -6.77 -9.66
C SER A 141 2.67 -7.89 -10.35
N ILE A 142 3.49 -8.63 -9.60
CA ILE A 142 4.28 -9.73 -10.14
C ILE A 142 3.36 -10.87 -10.60
N VAL A 143 2.39 -11.29 -9.78
CA VAL A 143 1.44 -12.35 -10.15
C VAL A 143 0.61 -11.94 -11.35
N LEU A 144 0.15 -10.68 -11.42
CA LEU A 144 -0.63 -10.19 -12.55
C LEU A 144 0.19 -10.13 -13.85
N HIS A 145 1.48 -9.82 -13.77
CA HIS A 145 2.39 -9.75 -14.93
C HIS A 145 2.68 -11.12 -15.54
N TYR A 146 2.95 -12.11 -14.70
CA TYR A 146 3.35 -13.45 -15.16
C TYR A 146 2.15 -14.39 -15.36
N GLU A 147 0.94 -14.02 -14.90
CA GLU A 147 -0.28 -14.83 -14.85
C GLU A 147 -0.13 -16.13 -14.03
N ALA A 148 1.03 -16.79 -14.13
CA ALA A 148 1.45 -17.91 -13.29
C ALA A 148 2.96 -17.82 -13.04
N ILE A 149 3.40 -17.95 -11.79
CA ILE A 149 4.80 -17.81 -11.37
C ILE A 149 5.16 -18.80 -10.27
N GLN A 150 6.39 -19.30 -10.28
CA GLN A 150 6.93 -20.08 -9.16
C GLN A 150 7.14 -19.20 -7.92
N LYS A 151 6.83 -19.73 -6.74
CA LYS A 151 6.96 -18.99 -5.47
C LYS A 151 8.37 -18.48 -5.23
N ASP A 152 9.39 -19.29 -5.53
CA ASP A 152 10.80 -18.91 -5.36
C ASP A 152 11.19 -17.74 -6.28
N LEU A 153 10.72 -17.77 -7.54
CA LEU A 153 10.98 -16.68 -8.50
C LEU A 153 10.29 -15.37 -8.05
N LEU A 154 9.10 -15.46 -7.46
CA LEU A 154 8.44 -14.29 -6.90
C LEU A 154 9.25 -13.72 -5.71
N LEU A 155 9.69 -14.58 -4.78
CA LEU A 155 10.53 -14.15 -3.65
C LEU A 155 11.81 -13.49 -4.13
N ASP A 156 12.50 -14.06 -5.11
CA ASP A 156 13.73 -13.49 -5.67
C ASP A 156 13.48 -12.14 -6.36
N ALA A 157 12.36 -11.98 -7.07
CA ALA A 157 11.99 -10.70 -7.67
C ALA A 157 11.72 -9.64 -6.60
N VAL A 158 11.01 -9.99 -5.52
CA VAL A 158 10.75 -9.08 -4.40
C VAL A 158 12.05 -8.69 -3.71
N ARG A 159 12.94 -9.63 -3.41
CA ARG A 159 14.25 -9.33 -2.75
C ARG A 159 15.10 -8.35 -3.57
N LYS A 160 15.08 -8.44 -4.90
CA LYS A 160 15.80 -7.52 -5.78
C LYS A 160 15.23 -6.09 -5.77
N ILE A 161 13.92 -5.95 -5.64
CA ILE A 161 13.23 -4.64 -5.66
C ILE A 161 13.19 -4.01 -4.26
N TYR A 162 13.12 -4.82 -3.22
CA TYR A 162 12.92 -4.38 -1.85
C TYR A 162 13.91 -3.31 -1.34
N PRO A 163 15.24 -3.38 -1.58
CA PRO A 163 16.16 -2.36 -1.10
C PRO A 163 15.82 -0.95 -1.58
N PHE A 164 15.33 -0.81 -2.81
CA PHE A 164 14.87 0.47 -3.37
C PHE A 164 13.61 0.97 -2.65
N LEU A 165 12.63 0.08 -2.48
CA LEU A 165 11.39 0.40 -1.76
C LEU A 165 11.65 0.74 -0.29
N LYS A 166 12.58 0.02 0.34
CA LYS A 166 13.00 0.27 1.72
C LYS A 166 13.58 1.67 1.90
N GLY A 167 14.45 2.08 0.97
CA GLY A 167 15.04 3.42 1.00
C GLY A 167 14.02 4.53 0.71
N GLU A 168 13.11 4.33 -0.24
CA GLU A 168 12.11 5.33 -0.64
C GLU A 168 10.99 5.51 0.39
N LEU A 169 10.52 4.39 0.98
CA LEU A 169 9.34 4.37 1.86
C LEU A 169 9.68 4.10 3.32
N PHE A 170 10.96 4.06 3.69
CA PHE A 170 11.42 3.82 5.06
C PHE A 170 10.84 2.54 5.66
N LEU A 171 10.89 1.42 4.90
CA LEU A 171 10.39 0.13 5.36
C LEU A 171 11.35 -0.47 6.40
N HIS A 172 10.81 -1.26 7.35
CA HIS A 172 11.62 -1.75 8.49
C HIS A 172 12.10 -3.19 8.36
N PHE A 173 11.50 -4.01 7.46
CA PHE A 173 11.79 -5.44 7.43
C PHE A 173 13.27 -5.73 7.13
N THR A 174 13.85 -6.68 7.86
CA THR A 174 15.11 -7.35 7.51
C THR A 174 14.86 -8.33 6.36
N GLU A 175 15.90 -8.93 5.79
CA GLU A 175 15.74 -9.93 4.72
C GLU A 175 14.95 -11.16 5.18
N GLU A 176 15.21 -11.64 6.41
CA GLU A 176 14.51 -12.79 6.99
C GLU A 176 13.02 -12.47 7.28
N GLU A 177 12.77 -11.28 7.83
CA GLU A 177 11.40 -10.79 8.07
C GLU A 177 10.65 -10.56 6.76
N LEU A 178 11.33 -10.09 5.71
CA LEU A 178 10.74 -9.87 4.39
C LEU A 178 10.16 -11.17 3.81
N ASP A 179 10.92 -12.26 3.83
CA ASP A 179 10.47 -13.54 3.30
C ASP A 179 9.24 -14.06 4.05
N THR A 180 9.25 -13.90 5.38
CA THR A 180 8.12 -14.27 6.23
C THR A 180 6.89 -13.44 5.89
N GLN A 181 7.08 -12.12 5.73
CA GLN A 181 6.00 -11.20 5.38
C GLN A 181 5.41 -11.49 3.99
N ILE A 182 6.27 -11.78 2.99
CA ILE A 182 5.80 -12.12 1.64
C ILE A 182 5.02 -13.42 1.62
N LYS A 183 5.46 -14.46 2.35
CA LYS A 183 4.71 -15.70 2.48
C LYS A 183 3.34 -15.47 3.12
N ALA A 184 3.27 -14.68 4.20
CA ALA A 184 2.01 -14.32 4.83
C ALA A 184 1.07 -13.54 3.89
N ILE A 185 1.59 -12.62 3.06
CA ILE A 185 0.82 -11.91 2.03
C ILE A 185 0.26 -12.89 0.99
N ILE A 186 1.06 -13.84 0.51
CA ILE A 186 0.64 -14.87 -0.44
C ILE A 186 -0.49 -15.72 0.15
N ASP A 187 -0.31 -16.18 1.39
CA ASP A 187 -1.31 -17.01 2.08
C ASP A 187 -2.62 -16.24 2.30
N GLU A 188 -2.53 -14.95 2.64
CA GLU A 188 -3.71 -14.10 2.80
C GLU A 188 -4.43 -13.85 1.48
N PHE A 189 -3.70 -13.58 0.38
CA PHE A 189 -4.31 -13.47 -0.95
C PHE A 189 -4.98 -14.76 -1.41
N ALA A 190 -4.38 -15.92 -1.09
CA ALA A 190 -4.97 -17.23 -1.37
C ALA A 190 -6.24 -17.45 -0.52
N ARG A 191 -6.23 -17.08 0.75
CA ARG A 191 -7.40 -17.15 1.66
C ARG A 191 -8.55 -16.27 1.17
N GLN A 192 -8.26 -15.09 0.64
CA GLN A 192 -9.23 -14.18 0.03
C GLN A 192 -9.65 -14.62 -1.40
N GLU A 193 -9.11 -15.72 -1.91
CA GLU A 193 -9.30 -16.19 -3.29
C GLU A 193 -8.89 -15.15 -4.36
N VAL A 194 -8.01 -14.21 -4.04
CA VAL A 194 -7.47 -13.23 -4.99
C VAL A 194 -6.46 -13.87 -5.93
N ILE A 195 -5.70 -14.85 -5.42
CA ILE A 195 -4.80 -15.70 -6.18
C ILE A 195 -5.09 -17.17 -5.87
N GLN A 196 -4.69 -18.05 -6.77
CA GLN A 196 -4.59 -19.48 -6.54
C GLN A 196 -3.14 -19.82 -6.16
N ALA A 197 -2.96 -20.55 -5.07
CA ALA A 197 -1.66 -21.00 -4.61
C ALA A 197 -1.66 -22.54 -4.48
N ASN A 198 -0.66 -23.19 -5.06
CA ASN A 198 -0.33 -24.58 -4.77
C ASN A 198 1.08 -24.66 -4.15
N ASP A 199 1.65 -25.84 -4.01
CA ASP A 199 2.94 -26.00 -3.35
C ASP A 199 4.05 -25.15 -3.98
N ASN A 200 4.11 -25.07 -5.30
CA ASN A 200 5.21 -24.44 -6.03
C ASN A 200 4.81 -23.19 -6.83
N PHE A 201 3.55 -23.04 -7.21
CA PHE A 201 3.10 -22.00 -8.13
C PHE A 201 2.00 -21.12 -7.54
N LEU A 202 2.01 -19.88 -8.01
CA LEU A 202 0.95 -18.90 -7.81
C LEU A 202 0.35 -18.55 -9.17
N SER A 203 -0.95 -18.38 -9.23
CA SER A 203 -1.64 -17.96 -10.45
C SER A 203 -2.84 -17.05 -10.14
N ILE A 204 -3.33 -16.38 -11.17
CA ILE A 204 -4.49 -15.50 -11.06
C ILE A 204 -5.76 -16.32 -10.80
N HIS A 205 -6.52 -15.91 -9.79
CA HIS A 205 -7.89 -16.39 -9.63
C HIS A 205 -8.84 -15.58 -10.52
N ARG A 206 -9.38 -16.20 -11.57
CA ARG A 206 -10.11 -15.49 -12.65
C ARG A 206 -11.30 -14.67 -12.17
N SER A 207 -12.04 -15.15 -11.16
CA SER A 207 -13.21 -14.43 -10.63
C SER A 207 -12.83 -13.16 -9.83
N LYS A 208 -11.60 -13.08 -9.32
CA LYS A 208 -11.09 -11.99 -8.49
C LYS A 208 -10.02 -11.13 -9.17
N VAL A 209 -9.82 -11.31 -10.48
CA VAL A 209 -8.80 -10.57 -11.24
C VAL A 209 -8.91 -9.05 -11.04
N ARG A 210 -10.12 -8.53 -10.85
CA ARG A 210 -10.33 -7.11 -10.63
C ARG A 210 -9.72 -6.61 -9.32
N ILE A 211 -9.87 -7.37 -8.25
CA ILE A 211 -9.25 -7.07 -6.94
C ILE A 211 -7.72 -7.10 -7.07
N LEU A 212 -7.18 -8.13 -7.72
CA LEU A 212 -5.74 -8.22 -7.98
C LEU A 212 -5.21 -7.02 -8.79
N GLN A 213 -5.96 -6.56 -9.79
CA GLN A 213 -5.63 -5.36 -10.58
C GLN A 213 -5.63 -4.09 -9.72
N LEU A 214 -6.57 -3.93 -8.80
CA LEU A 214 -6.63 -2.78 -7.90
C LEU A 214 -5.47 -2.80 -6.89
N TRP A 215 -5.12 -3.97 -6.37
CA TRP A 215 -3.91 -4.13 -5.56
C TRP A 215 -2.64 -3.77 -6.33
N SER A 216 -2.47 -4.32 -7.53
CA SER A 216 -1.32 -4.06 -8.42
C SER A 216 -1.16 -2.57 -8.75
N ALA A 217 -2.28 -1.85 -8.88
CA ALA A 217 -2.25 -0.42 -9.22
C ALA A 217 -1.54 0.44 -8.14
N GLY A 218 -1.47 -0.04 -6.88
CA GLY A 218 -0.72 0.62 -5.81
C GLY A 218 0.78 0.77 -6.09
N MET A 219 1.35 -0.11 -6.91
CA MET A 219 2.77 -0.04 -7.33
C MET A 219 3.02 0.81 -8.58
N ARG A 220 1.98 1.16 -9.33
CA ARG A 220 2.15 1.78 -10.68
C ARG A 220 2.98 3.04 -10.65
N GLU A 221 2.67 3.97 -9.76
CA GLU A 221 3.39 5.26 -9.68
C GLU A 221 4.84 5.08 -9.21
N ILE A 222 5.09 4.12 -8.31
CA ILE A 222 6.42 3.79 -7.82
C ILE A 222 7.26 3.20 -8.96
N LEU A 223 6.74 2.17 -9.64
CA LEU A 223 7.44 1.53 -10.75
C LEU A 223 7.68 2.51 -11.91
N GLN A 224 6.74 3.39 -12.22
CA GLN A 224 6.91 4.40 -13.28
C GLN A 224 8.10 5.33 -13.02
N ARG A 225 8.38 5.68 -11.76
CA ARG A 225 9.55 6.51 -11.41
C ARG A 225 10.87 5.83 -11.73
N TYR A 226 10.94 4.50 -11.61
CA TYR A 226 12.15 3.74 -11.95
C TYR A 226 12.31 3.46 -13.46
N TYR A 227 11.23 3.56 -14.25
CA TYR A 227 11.30 3.39 -15.71
C TYR A 227 11.71 4.66 -16.46
N ILE A 228 11.63 5.83 -15.82
CA ILE A 228 11.92 7.14 -16.43
C ILE A 228 13.38 7.59 -16.18
N THR A 229 14.09 6.90 -15.31
CA THR A 229 15.51 7.12 -15.01
C THR A 229 16.39 6.13 -15.74
#